data_cf4d69f27ad3e685870313c3ac6d7e09
#
_entry.id   cf4d69f27ad3e685870313c3ac6d7e09
#
_cell.length_a   1.000
_cell.length_b   1.000
_cell.length_c   1.000
_cell.angle_alpha   90.00
_cell.angle_beta   90.00
_cell.angle_gamma   90.00
#
_symmetry.space_group_name_H-M   'P 1'
#
loop_
_entity.id
_entity.type
_entity.pdbx_description
1 polymer ?
#
loop_
_entity_poly.entity_id
_entity_poly.type
_entity_poly.pdbx_seq_one_letter_code
_entity_poly.pdbx_strand_id
1 'polypeptide(L)'
;RHSFEKVVKDGLLTIIYENGKKYYQIAEIEAFMSTDTYTELVNGVVDPRNSLNDLTGKDWLPETKSFFYQKGLGANHPEAQIEKLHPAPYSFQDIGHLVNFFTKRGMSVLDPFGGVGSTAKACEVNGRICTSIELSPVWHELSIKRLETEVGEGSSKKHHFINGDCCEELLKIPSESMDFMVTSPPYWGIL
;
A
#
# COMPACT_ATOMS: atom_id res chain seq x y z
N ARG A 1 9.48 26.71 -6.90
CA ARG A 1 10.48 27.80 -6.88
C ARG A 1 10.78 28.24 -5.46
N HIS A 2 9.78 28.56 -4.65
CA HIS A 2 9.95 28.99 -3.24
C HIS A 2 10.63 27.93 -2.34
N SER A 3 10.39 26.65 -2.57
CA SER A 3 10.97 25.55 -1.78
C SER A 3 12.48 25.42 -1.97
N PHE A 4 12.99 25.60 -3.20
CA PHE A 4 14.40 25.44 -3.49
C PHE A 4 15.24 26.60 -2.94
N GLU A 5 14.72 27.82 -2.99
CA GLU A 5 15.37 28.99 -2.38
C GLU A 5 15.51 28.86 -0.86
N LYS A 6 14.54 28.21 -0.21
CA LYS A 6 14.61 27.92 1.22
C LYS A 6 15.74 26.93 1.55
N VAL A 7 15.88 25.85 0.79
CA VAL A 7 16.93 24.83 0.97
C VAL A 7 18.33 25.46 0.90
N VAL A 8 18.55 26.35 -0.06
CA VAL A 8 19.79 27.09 -0.19
C VAL A 8 20.01 28.07 0.96
N LYS A 9 18.95 28.76 1.38
CA LYS A 9 18.99 29.72 2.50
C LYS A 9 19.29 29.04 3.83
N ASP A 10 18.79 27.83 4.00
CA ASP A 10 19.00 27.01 5.20
C ASP A 10 20.36 26.29 5.18
N GLY A 11 21.20 26.55 4.16
CA GLY A 11 22.58 26.02 4.06
C GLY A 11 22.68 24.54 3.69
N LEU A 12 21.59 23.93 3.22
CA LEU A 12 21.56 22.52 2.83
C LEU A 12 22.15 22.25 1.44
N LEU A 13 22.26 23.30 0.61
CA LEU A 13 22.92 23.26 -0.70
C LEU A 13 23.76 24.51 -0.91
N THR A 14 24.99 24.35 -1.38
CA THR A 14 25.90 25.46 -1.70
C THR A 14 25.75 25.84 -3.17
N ILE A 15 25.59 27.15 -3.44
CA ILE A 15 25.57 27.67 -4.81
C ILE A 15 26.99 28.06 -5.21
N ILE A 16 27.48 27.49 -6.30
CA ILE A 16 28.73 27.89 -6.94
C ILE A 16 28.36 28.72 -8.16
N TYR A 17 29.01 29.90 -8.31
CA TYR A 17 28.83 30.75 -9.48
C TYR A 17 30.07 30.67 -10.37
N GLU A 18 29.85 30.27 -11.60
CA GLU A 18 30.90 30.22 -12.61
C GLU A 18 30.34 30.73 -13.95
N ASN A 19 31.05 31.73 -14.56
CA ASN A 19 30.64 32.32 -15.84
C ASN A 19 29.17 32.79 -15.87
N GLY A 20 28.65 33.35 -14.77
CA GLY A 20 27.28 33.83 -14.64
C GLY A 20 26.22 32.74 -14.52
N LYS A 21 26.61 31.47 -14.44
CA LYS A 21 25.70 30.33 -14.23
C LYS A 21 25.81 29.79 -12.81
N LYS A 22 24.72 29.22 -12.33
CA LYS A 22 24.62 28.58 -11.00
C LYS A 22 24.88 27.08 -11.14
N TYR A 23 25.74 26.55 -10.29
CA TYR A 23 26.07 25.13 -10.17
C TYR A 23 25.89 24.67 -8.75
N TYR A 24 25.70 23.38 -8.56
CA TYR A 24 25.61 22.72 -7.26
C TYR A 24 26.50 21.48 -7.27
N GLN A 25 27.07 21.14 -6.13
CA GLN A 25 27.89 19.92 -6.02
C GLN A 25 26.97 18.70 -6.03
N ILE A 26 27.28 17.69 -6.84
CA ILE A 26 26.48 16.46 -6.96
C ILE A 26 26.37 15.75 -5.60
N ALA A 27 27.47 15.64 -4.87
CA ALA A 27 27.48 15.00 -3.55
C ALA A 27 26.56 15.69 -2.54
N GLU A 28 26.43 17.04 -2.57
CA GLU A 28 25.51 17.77 -1.72
C GLU A 28 24.05 17.52 -2.14
N ILE A 29 23.78 17.42 -3.44
CA ILE A 29 22.46 17.09 -3.97
C ILE A 29 22.03 15.69 -3.53
N GLU A 30 22.91 14.70 -3.69
CA GLU A 30 22.65 13.31 -3.30
C GLU A 30 22.44 13.19 -1.77
N ALA A 31 23.28 13.86 -0.99
CA ALA A 31 23.13 13.91 0.46
C ALA A 31 21.79 14.57 0.88
N PHE A 32 21.41 15.67 0.21
CA PHE A 32 20.14 16.35 0.46
C PHE A 32 18.95 15.48 0.08
N MET A 33 18.99 14.79 -1.06
CA MET A 33 17.92 13.88 -1.52
C MET A 33 17.67 12.71 -0.56
N SER A 34 18.66 12.36 0.27
CA SER A 34 18.51 11.32 1.29
C SER A 34 17.92 11.83 2.60
N THR A 35 17.62 13.13 2.75
CA THR A 35 17.08 13.71 3.98
C THR A 35 15.57 13.69 4.05
N ASP A 36 15.04 13.67 5.27
CA ASP A 36 13.60 13.84 5.52
C ASP A 36 13.09 15.19 4.97
N THR A 37 13.92 16.24 5.07
CA THR A 37 13.61 17.57 4.53
C THR A 37 13.36 17.53 3.03
N TYR A 38 14.14 16.78 2.25
CA TYR A 38 13.90 16.60 0.82
C TYR A 38 12.57 15.86 0.59
N THR A 39 12.33 14.79 1.33
CA THR A 39 11.10 14.01 1.24
C THR A 39 9.87 14.87 1.54
N GLU A 40 9.92 15.69 2.59
CA GLU A 40 8.87 16.66 2.93
C GLU A 40 8.64 17.72 1.84
N LEU A 41 9.72 18.25 1.24
CA LEU A 41 9.63 19.26 0.19
C LEU A 41 9.04 18.73 -1.12
N VAL A 42 9.34 17.47 -1.46
CA VAL A 42 8.88 16.83 -2.70
C VAL A 42 7.49 16.25 -2.55
N ASN A 43 7.26 15.53 -1.48
CA ASN A 43 6.04 14.78 -1.25
C ASN A 43 4.99 15.55 -0.42
N GLY A 44 5.41 16.61 0.27
CA GLY A 44 4.59 17.31 1.25
C GLY A 44 4.64 16.66 2.63
N VAL A 45 4.04 17.33 3.60
CA VAL A 45 3.95 16.87 4.98
C VAL A 45 2.54 16.37 5.24
N VAL A 46 2.42 15.22 5.90
CA VAL A 46 1.13 14.75 6.40
C VAL A 46 0.65 15.69 7.50
N ASP A 47 -0.57 16.23 7.38
CA ASP A 47 -1.14 17.09 8.43
C ASP A 47 -1.24 16.28 9.74
N PRO A 48 -0.65 16.73 10.85
CA PRO A 48 -0.69 16.00 12.12
C PRO A 48 -2.11 15.80 12.66
N ARG A 49 -3.10 16.54 12.17
CA ARG A 49 -4.53 16.34 12.47
C ARG A 49 -5.16 15.21 11.64
N ASN A 50 -4.47 14.72 10.59
CA ASN A 50 -4.96 13.60 9.80
C ASN A 50 -4.90 12.31 10.64
N SER A 51 -6.05 11.91 11.17
CA SER A 51 -6.20 10.67 11.95
C SER A 51 -6.51 9.44 11.08
N LEU A 52 -6.89 9.66 9.82
CA LEU A 52 -7.39 8.59 8.95
C LEU A 52 -6.26 7.84 8.22
N ASN A 53 -5.32 8.56 7.61
CA ASN A 53 -4.29 7.97 6.77
C ASN A 53 -2.96 8.74 6.82
N ASP A 54 -1.97 8.30 6.04
CA ASP A 54 -0.65 8.91 5.92
C ASP A 54 -0.50 9.74 4.64
N LEU A 55 -1.62 10.12 4.00
CA LEU A 55 -1.59 10.89 2.77
C LEU A 55 -1.30 12.37 3.04
N THR A 56 -0.42 12.95 2.24
CA THR A 56 -0.24 14.40 2.22
C THR A 56 -1.45 15.07 1.57
N GLY A 57 -1.62 16.38 1.76
CA GLY A 57 -2.73 17.11 1.10
C GLY A 57 -2.70 16.99 -0.44
N LYS A 58 -1.52 16.84 -1.02
CA LYS A 58 -1.33 16.62 -2.46
C LYS A 58 -1.84 15.24 -2.91
N ASP A 59 -1.57 14.21 -2.11
CA ASP A 59 -1.97 12.83 -2.41
C ASP A 59 -3.44 12.59 -2.06
N TRP A 60 -3.95 13.26 -1.03
CA TRP A 60 -5.33 13.19 -0.60
C TRP A 60 -6.32 13.68 -1.67
N LEU A 61 -6.03 14.82 -2.30
CA LEU A 61 -6.95 15.48 -3.21
C LEU A 61 -7.35 14.62 -4.43
N PRO A 62 -6.45 13.89 -5.10
CA PRO A 62 -6.82 12.95 -6.15
C PRO A 62 -7.73 11.81 -5.69
N GLU A 63 -7.56 11.33 -4.45
CA GLU A 63 -8.31 10.20 -3.89
C GLU A 63 -9.74 10.57 -3.45
N THR A 64 -10.06 11.87 -3.32
CA THR A 64 -11.41 12.34 -2.97
C THR A 64 -12.40 12.35 -4.13
N LYS A 65 -11.99 11.91 -5.32
CA LYS A 65 -12.86 11.81 -6.48
C LYS A 65 -13.87 10.68 -6.29
N SER A 66 -15.09 10.88 -6.82
CA SER A 66 -16.16 9.88 -6.77
C SER A 66 -15.96 8.69 -7.72
N PHE A 67 -14.86 8.67 -8.48
CA PHE A 67 -14.48 7.57 -9.37
C PHE A 67 -12.96 7.43 -9.45
N PHE A 68 -12.50 6.23 -9.70
CA PHE A 68 -11.12 5.93 -10.05
C PHE A 68 -11.09 4.90 -11.19
N TYR A 69 -10.00 4.93 -11.96
CA TYR A 69 -9.80 3.96 -13.04
C TYR A 69 -9.14 2.71 -12.47
N GLN A 70 -9.84 1.59 -12.54
CA GLN A 70 -9.25 0.28 -12.28
C GLN A 70 -8.38 -0.11 -13.46
N LYS A 71 -7.09 -0.18 -13.22
CA LYS A 71 -6.12 -0.74 -14.15
C LYS A 71 -5.74 -2.12 -13.65
N GLY A 72 -6.50 -3.13 -14.02
CA GLY A 72 -6.08 -4.50 -13.78
C GLY A 72 -4.70 -4.76 -14.39
N LEU A 73 -3.95 -5.67 -13.79
CA LEU A 73 -2.69 -6.13 -14.34
C LEU A 73 -2.95 -6.78 -15.70
N GLY A 74 -2.16 -6.40 -16.72
CA GLY A 74 -2.26 -7.03 -18.05
C GLY A 74 -2.04 -8.53 -17.98
N ALA A 75 -2.66 -9.27 -18.92
CA ALA A 75 -2.68 -10.74 -18.91
C ALA A 75 -1.29 -11.41 -18.78
N ASN A 76 -0.24 -10.78 -19.23
CA ASN A 76 1.13 -11.28 -19.20
C ASN A 76 1.99 -10.67 -18.07
N HIS A 77 1.38 -9.89 -17.17
CA HIS A 77 2.12 -9.29 -16.07
C HIS A 77 2.59 -10.39 -15.10
N PRO A 78 3.86 -10.41 -14.66
CA PRO A 78 4.37 -11.43 -13.74
C PRO A 78 3.53 -11.57 -12.47
N GLU A 79 3.09 -10.47 -11.91
CA GLU A 79 2.29 -10.41 -10.68
C GLU A 79 0.80 -10.79 -10.87
N ALA A 80 0.36 -11.03 -12.13
CA ALA A 80 -0.99 -11.49 -12.42
C ALA A 80 -1.11 -13.01 -12.54
N GLN A 81 -0.02 -13.76 -12.39
CA GLN A 81 -0.05 -15.20 -12.70
C GLN A 81 -0.86 -15.99 -11.67
N ILE A 82 -0.69 -15.70 -10.37
CA ILE A 82 -1.48 -16.35 -9.31
C ILE A 82 -2.90 -15.75 -9.28
N GLU A 83 -3.03 -14.44 -9.43
CA GLU A 83 -4.32 -13.75 -9.44
C GLU A 83 -5.30 -14.37 -10.45
N LYS A 84 -4.83 -14.70 -11.64
CA LYS A 84 -5.64 -15.32 -12.71
C LYS A 84 -6.14 -16.73 -12.43
N LEU A 85 -5.55 -17.42 -11.47
CA LEU A 85 -6.00 -18.76 -11.10
C LEU A 85 -7.35 -18.72 -10.37
N HIS A 86 -7.67 -17.57 -9.74
CA HIS A 86 -8.94 -17.39 -9.06
C HIS A 86 -10.03 -16.93 -10.05
N PRO A 87 -11.26 -17.49 -9.98
CA PRO A 87 -12.33 -17.21 -10.93
C PRO A 87 -12.83 -15.76 -10.91
N ALA A 88 -12.70 -15.07 -9.79
CA ALA A 88 -13.16 -13.69 -9.61
C ALA A 88 -12.13 -12.87 -8.80
N PRO A 89 -10.90 -12.67 -9.31
CA PRO A 89 -9.90 -11.91 -8.59
C PRO A 89 -10.18 -10.41 -8.70
N TYR A 90 -9.80 -9.67 -7.67
CA TYR A 90 -9.65 -8.23 -7.76
C TYR A 90 -8.18 -7.82 -7.62
N SER A 91 -7.84 -6.69 -8.24
CA SER A 91 -6.46 -6.22 -8.27
C SER A 91 -5.99 -5.76 -6.91
N PHE A 92 -4.80 -6.23 -6.47
CA PHE A 92 -4.17 -5.75 -5.25
C PHE A 92 -3.83 -4.24 -5.32
N GLN A 93 -3.64 -3.69 -6.52
CA GLN A 93 -3.38 -2.26 -6.72
C GLN A 93 -4.62 -1.43 -6.39
N ASP A 94 -5.80 -1.88 -6.84
CA ASP A 94 -7.06 -1.18 -6.56
C ASP A 94 -7.39 -1.24 -5.06
N ILE A 95 -7.16 -2.38 -4.41
CA ILE A 95 -7.29 -2.50 -2.97
C ILE A 95 -6.24 -1.67 -2.24
N GLY A 96 -5.04 -1.55 -2.77
CA GLY A 96 -3.98 -0.69 -2.24
C GLY A 96 -4.40 0.78 -2.13
N HIS A 97 -5.17 1.30 -3.09
CA HIS A 97 -5.76 2.64 -3.00
C HIS A 97 -6.69 2.77 -1.79
N LEU A 98 -7.60 1.81 -1.60
CA LEU A 98 -8.52 1.81 -0.47
C LEU A 98 -7.79 1.67 0.87
N VAL A 99 -6.83 0.74 0.94
CA VAL A 99 -6.01 0.53 2.13
C VAL A 99 -5.24 1.80 2.50
N ASN A 100 -4.60 2.47 1.54
CA ASN A 100 -3.88 3.71 1.78
C ASN A 100 -4.80 4.87 2.18
N PHE A 101 -5.99 4.95 1.61
CA PHE A 101 -6.93 6.03 1.89
C PHE A 101 -7.58 5.90 3.27
N PHE A 102 -7.91 4.67 3.69
CA PHE A 102 -8.67 4.42 4.93
C PHE A 102 -7.82 3.98 6.12
N THR A 103 -6.50 3.83 5.97
CA THR A 103 -5.64 3.36 7.05
C THR A 103 -4.30 4.08 7.10
N LYS A 104 -3.64 3.99 8.25
CA LYS A 104 -2.23 4.35 8.46
C LYS A 104 -1.34 3.12 8.40
N ARG A 105 -0.04 3.33 8.19
CA ARG A 105 0.97 2.25 8.31
C ARG A 105 0.90 1.59 9.68
N GLY A 106 1.01 0.27 9.69
CA GLY A 106 0.92 -0.56 10.90
C GLY A 106 -0.51 -0.91 11.32
N MET A 107 -1.54 -0.31 10.73
CA MET A 107 -2.94 -0.65 11.02
C MET A 107 -3.33 -2.03 10.49
N SER A 108 -4.37 -2.60 11.11
CA SER A 108 -4.91 -3.93 10.85
C SER A 108 -6.07 -3.89 9.88
N VAL A 109 -5.99 -4.68 8.82
CA VAL A 109 -7.02 -4.80 7.77
C VAL A 109 -7.59 -6.21 7.76
N LEU A 110 -8.90 -6.33 7.73
CA LEU A 110 -9.62 -7.61 7.66
C LEU A 110 -10.14 -7.86 6.25
N ASP A 111 -9.93 -9.08 5.75
CA ASP A 111 -10.59 -9.61 4.56
C ASP A 111 -11.20 -11.00 4.87
N PRO A 112 -12.53 -11.09 5.11
CA PRO A 112 -13.19 -12.34 5.42
C PRO A 112 -13.37 -13.30 4.22
N PHE A 113 -13.02 -12.89 3.00
CA PHE A 113 -13.05 -13.70 1.78
C PHE A 113 -11.77 -13.52 0.99
N GLY A 114 -10.64 -13.97 1.59
CA GLY A 114 -9.29 -13.62 1.17
C GLY A 114 -8.83 -14.10 -0.20
N GLY A 115 -9.48 -15.15 -0.73
CA GLY A 115 -9.14 -15.71 -2.03
C GLY A 115 -7.64 -15.97 -2.19
N VAL A 116 -7.06 -15.50 -3.28
CA VAL A 116 -5.62 -15.61 -3.56
C VAL A 116 -4.78 -14.47 -2.98
N GLY A 117 -5.28 -13.78 -1.94
CA GLY A 117 -4.49 -12.85 -1.12
C GLY A 117 -4.23 -11.49 -1.74
N SER A 118 -5.13 -10.94 -2.55
CA SER A 118 -4.97 -9.59 -3.10
C SER A 118 -4.95 -8.52 -2.01
N THR A 119 -5.81 -8.64 -0.99
CA THR A 119 -5.81 -7.75 0.17
C THR A 119 -4.52 -7.89 0.99
N ALA A 120 -4.06 -9.12 1.24
CA ALA A 120 -2.83 -9.36 1.99
C ALA A 120 -1.61 -8.76 1.26
N LYS A 121 -1.52 -8.92 -0.07
CA LYS A 121 -0.47 -8.29 -0.88
C LYS A 121 -0.56 -6.77 -0.85
N ALA A 122 -1.76 -6.20 -0.96
CA ALA A 122 -1.97 -4.76 -0.86
C ALA A 122 -1.51 -4.23 0.50
N CYS A 123 -1.81 -4.93 1.59
CA CYS A 123 -1.36 -4.58 2.94
C CYS A 123 0.16 -4.66 3.07
N GLU A 124 0.78 -5.73 2.56
CA GLU A 124 2.24 -5.91 2.63
C GLU A 124 2.98 -4.75 1.95
N VAL A 125 2.68 -4.46 0.68
CA VAL A 125 3.37 -3.42 -0.08
C VAL A 125 3.12 -2.01 0.47
N ASN A 126 2.04 -1.82 1.20
CA ASN A 126 1.68 -0.53 1.81
C ASN A 126 2.00 -0.45 3.31
N GLY A 127 2.57 -1.50 3.91
CA GLY A 127 2.99 -1.51 5.32
C GLY A 127 1.86 -1.63 6.34
N ARG A 128 0.76 -2.33 6.00
CA ARG A 128 -0.35 -2.69 6.89
C ARG A 128 -0.28 -4.17 7.24
N ILE A 129 -1.05 -4.59 8.24
CA ILE A 129 -1.15 -5.99 8.67
C ILE A 129 -2.51 -6.51 8.21
N CYS A 130 -2.53 -7.63 7.47
CA CYS A 130 -3.76 -8.25 7.01
C CYS A 130 -4.14 -9.44 7.88
N THR A 131 -5.42 -9.54 8.23
CA THR A 131 -6.07 -10.77 8.68
C THR A 131 -6.97 -11.23 7.55
N SER A 132 -6.65 -12.37 6.93
CA SER A 132 -7.32 -12.92 5.76
C SER A 132 -7.94 -14.27 6.11
N ILE A 133 -9.23 -14.42 5.89
CA ILE A 133 -9.95 -15.69 6.10
C ILE A 133 -10.33 -16.24 4.72
N GLU A 134 -10.02 -17.50 4.49
CA GLU A 134 -10.32 -18.18 3.23
C GLU A 134 -10.80 -19.62 3.50
N LEU A 135 -11.97 -19.96 2.96
CA LEU A 135 -12.59 -21.27 3.15
C LEU A 135 -11.85 -22.38 2.41
N SER A 136 -11.41 -22.10 1.18
CA SER A 136 -10.70 -23.07 0.35
C SER A 136 -9.24 -23.23 0.78
N PRO A 137 -8.79 -24.42 1.19
CA PRO A 137 -7.38 -24.64 1.52
C PRO A 137 -6.43 -24.30 0.36
N VAL A 138 -6.89 -24.55 -0.87
CA VAL A 138 -6.09 -24.28 -2.10
C VAL A 138 -5.82 -22.78 -2.26
N TRP A 139 -6.84 -21.95 -2.13
CA TRP A 139 -6.69 -20.50 -2.23
C TRP A 139 -5.92 -19.92 -1.03
N HIS A 140 -6.16 -20.45 0.17
CA HIS A 140 -5.41 -20.10 1.37
C HIS A 140 -3.89 -20.33 1.17
N GLU A 141 -3.47 -21.53 0.75
CA GLU A 141 -2.06 -21.83 0.49
C GLU A 141 -1.47 -20.95 -0.63
N LEU A 142 -2.24 -20.72 -1.70
CA LEU A 142 -1.82 -19.86 -2.80
C LEU A 142 -1.66 -18.39 -2.36
N SER A 143 -2.48 -17.91 -1.44
CA SER A 143 -2.37 -16.54 -0.92
C SER A 143 -1.05 -16.32 -0.17
N ILE A 144 -0.64 -17.27 0.66
CA ILE A 144 0.65 -17.26 1.36
C ILE A 144 1.80 -17.33 0.35
N LYS A 145 1.75 -18.31 -0.57
CA LYS A 145 2.75 -18.47 -1.62
C LYS A 145 2.90 -17.21 -2.47
N ARG A 146 1.81 -16.52 -2.77
CA ARG A 146 1.83 -15.30 -3.55
C ARG A 146 2.67 -14.21 -2.89
N LEU A 147 2.50 -13.98 -1.60
CA LEU A 147 3.32 -13.01 -0.89
C LEU A 147 4.81 -13.39 -0.94
N GLU A 148 5.13 -14.63 -0.60
CA GLU A 148 6.51 -15.12 -0.58
C GLU A 148 7.20 -15.03 -1.95
N THR A 149 6.47 -15.23 -3.05
CA THR A 149 7.03 -15.23 -4.40
C THR A 149 7.00 -13.88 -5.09
N GLU A 150 5.96 -13.08 -4.89
CA GLU A 150 5.74 -11.82 -5.61
C GLU A 150 6.26 -10.60 -4.85
N VAL A 151 6.38 -10.69 -3.52
CA VAL A 151 6.88 -9.59 -2.67
C VAL A 151 8.26 -9.91 -2.12
N GLY A 152 8.44 -11.11 -1.55
CA GLY A 152 9.74 -11.56 -1.05
C GLY A 152 9.63 -12.57 0.08
N GLU A 153 10.72 -13.29 0.32
CA GLU A 153 10.79 -14.30 1.37
C GLU A 153 10.48 -13.70 2.76
N GLY A 154 9.58 -14.32 3.48
CA GLY A 154 9.15 -13.90 4.82
C GLY A 154 8.09 -12.81 4.85
N SER A 155 7.61 -12.32 3.68
CA SER A 155 6.58 -11.28 3.61
C SER A 155 5.23 -11.72 4.18
N SER A 156 4.94 -13.02 4.18
CA SER A 156 3.69 -13.55 4.76
C SER A 156 3.67 -13.53 6.30
N LYS A 157 4.83 -13.52 6.97
CA LYS A 157 4.97 -13.80 8.41
C LYS A 157 4.28 -12.80 9.33
N LYS A 158 4.07 -11.57 8.89
CA LYS A 158 3.41 -10.54 9.70
C LYS A 158 1.89 -10.48 9.51
N HIS A 159 1.37 -11.26 8.57
CA HIS A 159 -0.06 -11.35 8.29
C HIS A 159 -0.68 -12.60 8.94
N HIS A 160 -1.98 -12.54 9.16
CA HIS A 160 -2.75 -13.63 9.75
C HIS A 160 -3.59 -14.29 8.67
N PHE A 161 -3.15 -15.46 8.18
CA PHE A 161 -3.89 -16.26 7.24
C PHE A 161 -4.66 -17.36 7.99
N ILE A 162 -5.98 -17.38 7.83
CA ILE A 162 -6.88 -18.32 8.52
C ILE A 162 -7.60 -19.14 7.46
N ASN A 163 -7.44 -20.47 7.48
CA ASN A 163 -8.24 -21.36 6.66
C ASN A 163 -9.46 -21.80 7.43
N GLY A 164 -10.66 -21.36 7.04
CA GLY A 164 -11.89 -21.67 7.73
C GLY A 164 -13.10 -20.90 7.19
N ASP A 165 -14.27 -21.22 7.73
CA ASP A 165 -15.51 -20.51 7.44
C ASP A 165 -15.49 -19.14 8.13
N CYS A 166 -15.69 -18.07 7.35
CA CYS A 166 -15.66 -16.71 7.88
C CYS A 166 -16.71 -16.48 8.97
N CYS A 167 -17.87 -17.14 8.91
CA CYS A 167 -18.90 -17.01 9.93
C CYS A 167 -18.46 -17.58 11.29
N GLU A 168 -17.60 -18.60 11.29
CA GLU A 168 -17.03 -19.18 12.50
C GLU A 168 -15.77 -18.44 12.96
N GLU A 169 -14.90 -18.10 12.02
CA GLU A 169 -13.62 -17.49 12.34
C GLU A 169 -13.74 -16.03 12.81
N LEU A 170 -14.71 -15.29 12.29
CA LEU A 170 -14.99 -13.92 12.75
C LEU A 170 -15.39 -13.86 14.24
N LEU A 171 -16.05 -14.90 14.75
CA LEU A 171 -16.42 -14.97 16.17
C LEU A 171 -15.21 -15.08 17.12
N LYS A 172 -14.05 -15.48 16.59
CA LYS A 172 -12.79 -15.63 17.34
C LYS A 172 -11.93 -14.36 17.31
N ILE A 173 -12.23 -13.42 16.41
CA ILE A 173 -11.54 -12.15 16.31
C ILE A 173 -12.11 -11.21 17.38
N PRO A 174 -11.27 -10.59 18.22
CA PRO A 174 -11.75 -9.67 19.23
C PRO A 174 -12.48 -8.47 18.61
N SER A 175 -13.55 -8.04 19.26
CA SER A 175 -14.27 -6.83 18.85
C SER A 175 -13.32 -5.62 18.86
N GLU A 176 -13.51 -4.70 17.91
CA GLU A 176 -12.73 -3.45 17.78
C GLU A 176 -11.22 -3.65 17.58
N SER A 177 -10.79 -4.83 17.10
CA SER A 177 -9.37 -5.15 16.87
C SER A 177 -8.89 -4.88 15.44
N MET A 178 -9.79 -4.55 14.52
CA MET A 178 -9.49 -4.26 13.12
C MET A 178 -9.78 -2.80 12.82
N ASP A 179 -8.85 -2.12 12.14
CA ASP A 179 -8.99 -0.70 11.78
C ASP A 179 -9.81 -0.50 10.50
N PHE A 180 -9.76 -1.48 9.59
CA PHE A 180 -10.45 -1.41 8.31
C PHE A 180 -10.83 -2.82 7.82
N MET A 181 -11.95 -2.90 7.12
CA MET A 181 -12.37 -4.13 6.42
C MET A 181 -12.59 -3.82 4.95
N VAL A 182 -11.99 -4.61 4.09
CA VAL A 182 -12.20 -4.58 2.64
C VAL A 182 -12.27 -6.00 2.12
N THR A 183 -13.30 -6.30 1.33
CA THR A 183 -13.53 -7.66 0.85
C THR A 183 -14.37 -7.68 -0.42
N SER A 184 -14.32 -8.81 -1.13
CA SER A 184 -15.18 -9.11 -2.27
C SER A 184 -15.84 -10.46 -2.02
N PRO A 185 -17.05 -10.47 -1.42
CA PRO A 185 -17.78 -11.71 -1.15
C PRO A 185 -18.07 -12.48 -2.46
N PRO A 186 -18.15 -13.81 -2.40
CA PRO A 186 -18.43 -14.62 -3.57
C PRO A 186 -19.78 -14.25 -4.20
N TYR A 187 -19.80 -14.18 -5.52
CA TYR A 187 -21.03 -13.94 -6.27
C TYR A 187 -21.87 -15.21 -6.36
N TRP A 188 -23.18 -15.04 -6.45
CA TRP A 188 -24.13 -16.13 -6.62
C TRP A 188 -23.70 -17.11 -7.74
N GLY A 189 -23.50 -18.40 -7.39
CA GLY A 189 -23.18 -19.47 -8.33
C GLY A 189 -21.70 -19.63 -8.71
N ILE A 190 -20.78 -18.96 -8.03
CA ILE A 190 -19.30 -19.09 -8.24
C ILE A 190 -18.65 -20.02 -7.18
N LEU A 191 -19.43 -20.50 -6.21
CA LEU A 191 -18.96 -21.47 -5.22
C LEU A 191 -18.92 -22.88 -5.78
#